data_a20f508c6fc458ebae4ad62f1265c2c1
#
_entry.id   a20f508c6fc458ebae4ad62f1265c2c1
#
_cell.length_a   1.000
_cell.length_b   1.000
_cell.length_c   1.000
_cell.angle_alpha   90.00
_cell.angle_beta   90.00
_cell.angle_gamma   90.00
#
_symmetry.space_group_name_H-M   'P 1'
#
loop_
_entity.id
_entity.type
_entity.pdbx_description
1 polymer ?
#
loop_
_entity_poly.entity_id
_entity_poly.type
_entity_poly.pdbx_seq_one_letter_code
_entity_poly.pdbx_strand_id
1 'polypeptide(L)'
;VVASEWSPIRFFKNNYGVFAEVKSSGIEKYSGWWNSLLALDIDNDGDTDYVSGNFGENTYLKANMEMPISILAKDFDSNGSVDPFISYFLRDSIGVKKKFIYHPMEDVIKQYTEIRKKYNSFGEFGDDTMDEIFDEKISSDAIKKSSSWMKTSWIENLGNEKFKIHALPDKTQFAPIYSI
;
A
#
# COMPACT_ATOMS: atom_id res chain seq x y z
N VAL A 1 12.76 7.86 -12.24
CA VAL A 1 11.61 7.06 -11.75
C VAL A 1 11.76 6.83 -10.27
N VAL A 2 10.67 6.78 -9.52
CA VAL A 2 10.64 6.56 -8.07
C VAL A 2 9.62 5.49 -7.73
N ALA A 3 10.08 4.43 -7.08
CA ALA A 3 9.26 3.39 -6.48
C ALA A 3 9.26 3.57 -4.96
N SER A 4 8.11 3.46 -4.31
CA SER A 4 7.98 3.55 -2.86
C SER A 4 6.73 2.84 -2.36
N GLU A 5 6.72 2.50 -1.08
CA GLU A 5 5.53 1.93 -0.45
C GLU A 5 4.38 2.94 -0.38
N TRP A 6 3.15 2.41 -0.35
CA TRP A 6 1.91 3.18 -0.21
C TRP A 6 1.71 4.25 -1.30
N SER A 7 2.28 4.05 -2.48
CA SER A 7 2.14 4.96 -3.62
C SER A 7 2.22 4.23 -4.97
N PRO A 8 1.76 4.83 -6.06
CA PRO A 8 2.12 4.36 -7.39
C PRO A 8 3.61 4.62 -7.68
N ILE A 9 4.17 3.93 -8.68
CA ILE A 9 5.46 4.31 -9.27
C ILE A 9 5.28 5.65 -9.96
N ARG A 10 6.20 6.58 -9.68
CA ARG A 10 6.16 7.95 -10.21
C ARG A 10 7.31 8.20 -11.17
N PHE A 11 6.99 8.87 -12.27
CA PHE A 11 7.93 9.25 -13.29
C PHE A 11 8.20 10.74 -13.23
N PHE A 12 9.45 11.13 -13.40
CA PHE A 12 9.88 12.53 -13.39
C PHE A 12 10.70 12.81 -14.63
N LYS A 13 10.34 13.86 -15.37
CA LYS A 13 11.11 14.38 -16.46
C LYS A 13 12.14 15.37 -15.94
N ASN A 14 13.38 15.19 -16.36
CA ASN A 14 14.45 16.13 -16.04
C ASN A 14 14.49 17.25 -17.10
N ASN A 15 14.12 18.45 -16.71
CA ASN A 15 14.18 19.64 -17.54
C ASN A 15 15.37 20.49 -17.07
N TYR A 16 16.56 20.20 -17.59
CA TYR A 16 17.80 20.94 -17.27
C TYR A 16 18.08 21.05 -15.75
N GLY A 17 17.92 19.96 -15.02
CA GLY A 17 18.16 19.89 -13.57
C GLY A 17 16.90 20.12 -12.72
N VAL A 18 15.78 20.53 -13.33
CA VAL A 18 14.48 20.65 -12.64
C VAL A 18 13.62 19.44 -12.97
N PHE A 19 13.22 18.69 -11.93
CA PHE A 19 12.37 17.50 -12.08
C PHE A 19 10.89 17.88 -12.06
N ALA A 20 10.17 17.55 -13.13
CA ALA A 20 8.71 17.69 -13.23
C ALA A 20 8.06 16.32 -13.25
N GLU A 21 7.07 16.10 -12.37
CA GLU A 21 6.34 14.83 -12.31
C GLU A 21 5.40 14.66 -13.51
N VAL A 22 5.44 13.48 -14.13
CA VAL A 22 4.52 13.06 -15.18
C VAL A 22 3.19 12.66 -14.53
N LYS A 23 2.15 13.49 -14.68
CA LYS A 23 0.85 13.34 -14.00
C LYS A 23 -0.12 12.37 -14.68
N SER A 24 0.18 11.89 -15.86
CA SER A 24 -0.71 11.05 -16.66
C SER A 24 0.04 9.88 -17.29
N SER A 25 0.83 9.18 -16.50
CA SER A 25 1.61 8.01 -16.93
C SER A 25 0.75 6.81 -17.35
N GLY A 26 -0.49 6.72 -16.86
CA GLY A 26 -1.42 5.62 -17.12
C GLY A 26 -1.44 4.56 -16.01
N ILE A 27 -0.50 4.61 -15.07
CA ILE A 27 -0.41 3.64 -13.96
C ILE A 27 -0.60 4.25 -12.57
N GLU A 28 -1.09 5.47 -12.46
CA GLU A 28 -1.27 6.21 -11.20
C GLU A 28 -2.19 5.50 -10.21
N LYS A 29 -3.12 4.68 -10.69
CA LYS A 29 -4.06 3.92 -9.85
C LYS A 29 -3.44 2.70 -9.16
N TYR A 30 -2.25 2.27 -9.60
CA TYR A 30 -1.59 1.07 -9.09
C TYR A 30 -0.65 1.41 -7.92
N SER A 31 -1.23 1.77 -6.78
CA SER A 31 -0.47 1.95 -5.54
C SER A 31 -0.07 0.59 -4.98
N GLY A 32 1.18 0.43 -4.59
CA GLY A 32 1.77 -0.83 -4.11
C GLY A 32 2.76 -0.63 -2.96
N TRP A 33 3.39 -1.71 -2.56
CA TRP A 33 4.57 -1.72 -1.67
C TRP A 33 5.80 -2.00 -2.52
N TRP A 34 6.18 -1.01 -3.33
CA TRP A 34 7.26 -1.12 -4.28
C TRP A 34 8.62 -1.05 -3.57
N ASN A 35 9.38 -2.15 -3.61
CA ASN A 35 10.61 -2.33 -2.84
C ASN A 35 11.88 -2.19 -3.66
N SER A 36 11.81 -2.44 -4.97
CA SER A 36 12.97 -2.37 -5.88
C SER A 36 12.54 -1.95 -7.27
N LEU A 37 13.51 -1.44 -8.04
CA LEU A 37 13.28 -0.99 -9.40
C LEU A 37 14.54 -1.25 -10.24
N LEU A 38 14.37 -1.93 -11.38
CA LEU A 38 15.40 -2.15 -12.39
C LEU A 38 14.92 -1.58 -13.73
N ALA A 39 15.80 -0.86 -14.41
CA ALA A 39 15.56 -0.32 -15.75
C ALA A 39 16.24 -1.21 -16.80
N LEU A 40 15.50 -1.62 -17.83
CA LEU A 40 16.00 -2.42 -18.95
C LEU A 40 15.01 -2.30 -20.12
N ASP A 41 15.44 -2.71 -21.31
CA ASP A 41 14.58 -2.88 -22.48
C ASP A 41 14.14 -4.35 -22.53
N ILE A 42 12.87 -4.64 -22.18
CA ILE A 42 12.38 -6.03 -22.02
C ILE A 42 11.91 -6.60 -23.36
N ASP A 43 11.23 -5.79 -24.16
CA ASP A 43 10.62 -6.25 -25.43
C ASP A 43 11.46 -5.94 -26.66
N ASN A 44 12.63 -5.31 -26.49
CA ASN A 44 13.59 -4.95 -27.52
C ASN A 44 13.04 -3.95 -28.55
N ASP A 45 12.24 -2.99 -28.09
CA ASP A 45 11.71 -1.92 -28.91
C ASP A 45 12.59 -0.66 -28.91
N GLY A 46 13.64 -0.64 -28.07
CA GLY A 46 14.66 0.39 -27.98
C GLY A 46 14.37 1.49 -26.96
N ASP A 47 13.26 1.39 -26.22
CA ASP A 47 12.98 2.29 -25.12
C ASP A 47 13.23 1.63 -23.74
N THR A 48 13.10 2.39 -22.67
CA THR A 48 13.42 1.87 -21.34
C THR A 48 12.17 1.48 -20.60
N ASP A 49 12.08 0.20 -20.30
CA ASP A 49 11.10 -0.42 -19.39
C ASP A 49 11.61 -0.49 -17.97
N TYR A 50 10.74 -0.97 -17.06
CA TYR A 50 11.10 -1.18 -15.67
C TYR A 50 10.54 -2.49 -15.13
N VAL A 51 11.32 -3.19 -14.32
CA VAL A 51 10.83 -4.24 -13.41
C VAL A 51 10.81 -3.69 -12.01
N SER A 52 9.69 -3.84 -11.30
CA SER A 52 9.58 -3.39 -9.92
C SER A 52 9.15 -4.53 -9.02
N GLY A 53 9.96 -4.79 -8.01
CA GLY A 53 9.65 -5.72 -6.93
C GLY A 53 8.57 -5.15 -6.02
N ASN A 54 7.66 -6.01 -5.59
CA ASN A 54 6.56 -5.67 -4.71
C ASN A 54 6.43 -6.74 -3.60
N PHE A 55 5.43 -6.63 -2.75
CA PHE A 55 5.22 -7.54 -1.61
C PHE A 55 4.82 -8.96 -2.02
N GLY A 56 4.23 -9.12 -3.21
CA GLY A 56 3.74 -10.40 -3.71
C GLY A 56 2.32 -10.73 -3.21
N GLU A 57 1.84 -11.93 -3.57
CA GLU A 57 0.48 -12.35 -3.27
C GLU A 57 0.38 -13.51 -2.26
N ASN A 58 1.50 -14.09 -1.81
CA ASN A 58 1.50 -15.15 -0.81
C ASN A 58 1.47 -14.56 0.62
N THR A 59 0.40 -13.87 0.93
CA THR A 59 0.21 -13.15 2.20
C THR A 59 -1.26 -13.19 2.62
N TYR A 60 -1.53 -12.96 3.91
CA TYR A 60 -2.89 -12.71 4.42
C TYR A 60 -3.42 -11.34 3.99
N LEU A 61 -2.54 -10.38 3.72
CA LEU A 61 -2.88 -9.03 3.27
C LEU A 61 -3.22 -9.05 1.78
N LYS A 62 -4.43 -9.48 1.44
CA LYS A 62 -4.93 -9.46 0.06
C LYS A 62 -5.43 -8.08 -0.32
N ALA A 63 -4.94 -7.55 -1.44
CA ALA A 63 -5.36 -6.26 -1.97
C ALA A 63 -5.80 -6.33 -3.43
N ASN A 64 -6.77 -5.51 -3.76
CA ASN A 64 -7.16 -5.21 -5.14
C ASN A 64 -7.80 -3.81 -5.19
N MET A 65 -8.25 -3.37 -6.37
CA MET A 65 -8.82 -2.02 -6.57
C MET A 65 -10.09 -1.75 -5.74
N GLU A 66 -10.90 -2.79 -5.45
CA GLU A 66 -12.12 -2.66 -4.65
C GLU A 66 -11.86 -2.81 -3.15
N MET A 67 -10.82 -3.54 -2.79
CA MET A 67 -10.46 -3.88 -1.42
C MET A 67 -8.97 -3.63 -1.19
N PRO A 68 -8.52 -2.37 -1.17
CA PRO A 68 -7.13 -2.05 -0.93
C PRO A 68 -6.75 -2.32 0.53
N ILE A 69 -5.48 -2.62 0.77
CA ILE A 69 -4.89 -2.49 2.10
C ILE A 69 -4.74 -1.00 2.38
N SER A 70 -4.97 -0.57 3.61
CA SER A 70 -4.84 0.83 3.99
C SER A 70 -3.95 0.99 5.20
N ILE A 71 -3.34 2.17 5.33
CA ILE A 71 -2.61 2.58 6.52
C ILE A 71 -3.21 3.87 7.05
N LEU A 72 -3.38 3.92 8.37
CA LEU A 72 -3.69 5.10 9.15
C LEU A 72 -2.48 5.40 10.03
N ALA A 73 -1.86 6.56 9.87
CA ALA A 73 -0.63 6.90 10.58
C ALA A 73 -0.71 8.30 11.19
N LYS A 74 -0.48 8.37 12.49
CA LYS A 74 -0.49 9.57 13.30
C LYS A 74 0.29 9.29 14.59
N ASP A 75 0.75 10.31 15.28
CA ASP A 75 1.15 10.21 16.68
C ASP A 75 -0.11 10.26 17.55
N PHE A 76 -0.65 9.08 17.91
CA PHE A 76 -1.93 8.96 18.60
C PHE A 76 -1.85 9.26 20.09
N ASP A 77 -0.69 9.05 20.72
CA ASP A 77 -0.47 9.26 22.16
C ASP A 77 0.37 10.51 22.48
N SER A 78 0.76 11.26 21.45
CA SER A 78 1.56 12.50 21.55
C SER A 78 2.94 12.27 22.17
N ASN A 79 3.56 11.14 21.87
CA ASN A 79 4.91 10.79 22.34
C ASN A 79 6.04 11.26 21.40
N GLY A 80 5.72 11.84 20.24
CA GLY A 80 6.65 12.31 19.22
C GLY A 80 7.00 11.27 18.17
N SER A 81 6.42 10.07 18.23
CA SER A 81 6.57 9.01 17.24
C SER A 81 5.27 8.80 16.46
N VAL A 82 5.38 8.44 15.19
CA VAL A 82 4.20 8.11 14.38
C VAL A 82 3.83 6.65 14.58
N ASP A 83 2.56 6.41 14.90
CA ASP A 83 1.97 5.08 15.10
C ASP A 83 1.22 4.65 13.83
N PRO A 84 1.74 3.68 13.07
CA PRO A 84 1.09 3.20 11.84
C PRO A 84 0.17 2.02 12.14
N PHE A 85 -1.09 2.11 11.75
CA PHE A 85 -2.04 1.00 11.83
C PHE A 85 -2.48 0.57 10.43
N ILE A 86 -2.19 -0.68 10.08
CA ILE A 86 -2.60 -1.30 8.82
C ILE A 86 -3.99 -1.89 8.98
N SER A 87 -4.80 -1.75 7.94
CA SER A 87 -6.12 -2.37 7.83
C SER A 87 -6.31 -3.03 6.47
N TYR A 88 -7.18 -4.04 6.43
CA TYR A 88 -7.47 -4.83 5.25
C TYR A 88 -8.93 -5.29 5.27
N PHE A 89 -9.43 -5.74 4.12
CA PHE A 89 -10.82 -6.18 4.02
C PHE A 89 -10.96 -7.67 4.31
N LEU A 90 -11.92 -7.99 5.18
CA LEU A 90 -12.43 -9.33 5.40
C LEU A 90 -13.93 -9.39 5.13
N ARG A 91 -14.45 -10.59 4.97
CA ARG A 91 -15.89 -10.84 5.00
C ARG A 91 -16.30 -11.16 6.42
N ASP A 92 -17.34 -10.49 6.90
CA ASP A 92 -17.95 -10.84 8.18
C ASP A 92 -18.74 -12.17 8.08
N SER A 93 -19.38 -12.57 9.18
CA SER A 93 -20.13 -13.83 9.28
C SER A 93 -21.31 -13.98 8.31
N ILE A 94 -21.78 -12.86 7.76
CA ILE A 94 -22.87 -12.82 6.76
C ILE A 94 -22.36 -12.49 5.34
N GLY A 95 -21.03 -12.45 5.17
CA GLY A 95 -20.39 -12.26 3.87
C GLY A 95 -20.21 -10.81 3.44
N VAL A 96 -20.56 -9.83 4.28
CA VAL A 96 -20.33 -8.40 4.00
C VAL A 96 -18.85 -8.08 4.16
N LYS A 97 -18.30 -7.40 3.17
CA LYS A 97 -16.89 -6.94 3.20
C LYS A 97 -16.76 -5.74 4.12
N LYS A 98 -15.93 -5.87 5.15
CA LYS A 98 -15.61 -4.81 6.10
C LYS A 98 -14.11 -4.66 6.25
N LYS A 99 -13.66 -3.48 6.61
CA LYS A 99 -12.25 -3.15 6.80
C LYS A 99 -11.87 -3.30 8.27
N PHE A 100 -11.00 -4.26 8.57
CA PHE A 100 -10.54 -4.57 9.93
C PHE A 100 -9.07 -4.19 10.11
N ILE A 101 -8.69 -3.90 11.33
CA ILE A 101 -7.29 -3.68 11.69
C ILE A 101 -6.51 -5.00 11.60
N TYR A 102 -5.26 -4.91 11.08
CA TYR A 102 -4.36 -6.06 10.99
C TYR A 102 -3.67 -6.39 12.33
N HIS A 103 -3.43 -5.36 13.14
CA HIS A 103 -2.69 -5.47 14.39
C HIS A 103 -3.56 -6.06 15.51
N PRO A 104 -3.02 -7.01 16.33
CA PRO A 104 -3.70 -7.46 17.52
C PRO A 104 -3.85 -6.32 18.55
N MET A 105 -4.85 -6.40 19.39
CA MET A 105 -5.19 -5.38 20.39
C MET A 105 -4.00 -4.98 21.27
N GLU A 106 -3.15 -5.95 21.66
CA GLU A 106 -1.98 -5.70 22.49
C GLU A 106 -0.96 -4.77 21.82
N ASP A 107 -0.77 -4.90 20.51
CA ASP A 107 0.17 -4.05 19.76
C ASP A 107 -0.42 -2.66 19.54
N VAL A 108 -1.73 -2.56 19.35
CA VAL A 108 -2.42 -1.26 19.29
C VAL A 108 -2.34 -0.53 20.63
N ILE A 109 -2.53 -1.24 21.76
CA ILE A 109 -2.44 -0.66 23.11
C ILE A 109 -1.04 -0.10 23.40
N LYS A 110 0.02 -0.71 22.88
CA LYS A 110 1.41 -0.21 23.06
C LYS A 110 1.63 1.15 22.41
N GLN A 111 0.92 1.42 21.31
CA GLN A 111 1.04 2.64 20.52
C GLN A 111 -0.07 3.65 20.86
N TYR A 112 -1.25 3.17 21.26
CA TYR A 112 -2.39 4.01 21.62
C TYR A 112 -3.11 3.43 22.83
N THR A 113 -2.71 3.85 24.02
CA THR A 113 -3.15 3.29 25.32
C THR A 113 -4.63 3.52 25.63
N GLU A 114 -5.27 4.54 25.02
CA GLU A 114 -6.69 4.84 25.19
C GLU A 114 -7.62 3.69 24.76
N ILE A 115 -7.13 2.79 23.89
CA ILE A 115 -7.85 1.57 23.48
C ILE A 115 -8.28 0.71 24.67
N ARG A 116 -7.47 0.65 25.74
CA ARG A 116 -7.83 -0.08 26.97
C ARG A 116 -9.08 0.45 27.65
N LYS A 117 -9.41 1.71 27.47
CA LYS A 117 -10.61 2.31 28.05
C LYS A 117 -11.86 2.02 27.22
N LYS A 118 -11.66 1.75 25.92
CA LYS A 118 -12.75 1.50 24.98
C LYS A 118 -13.19 0.04 24.99
N TYR A 119 -12.25 -0.92 25.11
CA TYR A 119 -12.51 -2.35 24.99
C TYR A 119 -12.18 -3.12 26.25
N ASN A 120 -13.13 -3.97 26.69
CA ASN A 120 -12.95 -4.85 27.85
C ASN A 120 -12.43 -6.25 27.47
N SER A 121 -12.51 -6.61 26.18
CA SER A 121 -12.09 -7.92 25.69
C SER A 121 -11.51 -7.86 24.27
N PHE A 122 -10.71 -8.86 23.93
CA PHE A 122 -10.20 -9.04 22.57
C PHE A 122 -11.31 -9.31 21.55
N GLY A 123 -12.41 -9.93 21.96
CA GLY A 123 -13.56 -10.19 21.10
C GLY A 123 -14.23 -8.90 20.67
N GLU A 124 -14.54 -8.00 21.62
CA GLU A 124 -15.11 -6.70 21.31
C GLU A 124 -14.23 -5.89 20.34
N PHE A 125 -12.91 -5.89 20.56
CA PHE A 125 -11.96 -5.22 19.67
C PHE A 125 -11.92 -5.86 18.28
N GLY A 126 -11.95 -7.19 18.20
CA GLY A 126 -11.88 -7.93 16.94
C GLY A 126 -13.15 -7.86 16.08
N ASP A 127 -14.29 -7.58 16.70
CA ASP A 127 -15.58 -7.41 16.01
C ASP A 127 -15.74 -6.03 15.39
N ASP A 128 -15.02 -5.02 15.90
CA ASP A 128 -15.08 -3.66 15.41
C ASP A 128 -14.22 -3.45 14.14
N THR A 129 -14.75 -2.67 13.21
CA THR A 129 -14.04 -2.23 12.02
C THR A 129 -12.97 -1.17 12.34
N MET A 130 -12.05 -0.95 11.41
CA MET A 130 -11.04 0.10 11.54
C MET A 130 -11.63 1.48 11.82
N ASP A 131 -12.78 1.80 11.20
CA ASP A 131 -13.42 3.11 11.33
C ASP A 131 -14.24 3.22 12.65
N GLU A 132 -14.61 2.08 13.26
CA GLU A 132 -15.19 2.03 14.61
C GLU A 132 -14.11 2.13 15.69
N ILE A 133 -12.94 1.53 15.47
CA ILE A 133 -11.79 1.64 16.39
C ILE A 133 -11.24 3.06 16.42
N PHE A 134 -11.01 3.65 15.24
CA PHE A 134 -10.47 5.00 15.03
C PHE A 134 -11.51 5.87 14.31
N ASP A 135 -12.45 6.40 15.04
CA ASP A 135 -13.50 7.26 14.51
C ASP A 135 -12.95 8.55 13.87
N GLU A 136 -13.82 9.31 13.20
CA GLU A 136 -13.45 10.55 12.51
C GLU A 136 -12.77 11.57 13.44
N LYS A 137 -13.17 11.63 14.71
CA LYS A 137 -12.58 12.56 15.68
C LYS A 137 -11.12 12.21 15.99
N ILE A 138 -10.80 10.91 16.07
CA ILE A 138 -9.45 10.41 16.34
C ILE A 138 -8.59 10.50 15.09
N SER A 139 -9.16 10.23 13.92
CA SER A 139 -8.44 10.03 12.66
C SER A 139 -8.45 11.22 11.69
N SER A 140 -9.05 12.36 12.05
CA SER A 140 -9.27 13.49 11.13
C SER A 140 -7.99 14.08 10.53
N ASP A 141 -6.92 14.13 11.30
CA ASP A 141 -5.60 14.69 10.91
C ASP A 141 -4.55 13.59 10.61
N ALA A 142 -4.94 12.32 10.62
CA ALA A 142 -4.05 11.21 10.32
C ALA A 142 -3.72 11.11 8.83
N ILE A 143 -2.51 10.67 8.52
CA ILE A 143 -2.12 10.29 7.17
C ILE A 143 -2.88 9.01 6.80
N LYS A 144 -3.64 9.07 5.71
CA LYS A 144 -4.40 7.94 5.16
C LYS A 144 -3.86 7.61 3.77
N LYS A 145 -3.34 6.38 3.58
CA LYS A 145 -2.91 5.88 2.28
C LYS A 145 -3.44 4.47 2.06
N SER A 146 -3.42 4.03 0.80
CA SER A 146 -3.86 2.67 0.45
C SER A 146 -3.00 2.09 -0.66
N SER A 147 -2.91 0.75 -0.69
CA SER A 147 -2.25 -0.02 -1.72
C SER A 147 -3.22 -1.05 -2.28
N SER A 148 -3.40 -1.03 -3.60
CA SER A 148 -4.35 -1.87 -4.34
C SER A 148 -3.66 -2.90 -5.24
N TRP A 149 -2.33 -2.80 -5.40
CA TRP A 149 -1.55 -3.63 -6.27
C TRP A 149 -0.31 -4.16 -5.56
N MET A 150 -0.27 -5.45 -5.25
CA MET A 150 0.82 -6.07 -4.50
C MET A 150 1.73 -6.94 -5.37
N LYS A 151 1.44 -7.04 -6.68
CA LYS A 151 2.17 -7.90 -7.60
C LYS A 151 3.49 -7.27 -8.03
N THR A 152 4.57 -8.03 -7.93
CA THR A 152 5.81 -7.75 -8.64
C THR A 152 5.52 -7.69 -10.13
N SER A 153 5.97 -6.63 -10.79
CA SER A 153 5.47 -6.28 -12.12
C SER A 153 6.57 -5.79 -13.05
N TRP A 154 6.33 -5.96 -14.33
CA TRP A 154 6.96 -5.27 -15.42
C TRP A 154 6.12 -4.04 -15.80
N ILE A 155 6.76 -2.92 -16.01
CA ILE A 155 6.17 -1.65 -16.43
C ILE A 155 6.70 -1.34 -17.82
N GLU A 156 5.86 -1.62 -18.83
CA GLU A 156 6.10 -1.37 -20.24
C GLU A 156 6.03 0.13 -20.53
N ASN A 157 7.05 0.67 -21.17
CA ASN A 157 7.04 2.01 -21.70
C ASN A 157 6.35 2.00 -23.09
N LEU A 158 5.32 2.77 -23.26
CA LEU A 158 4.57 2.87 -24.53
C LEU A 158 4.95 4.11 -25.35
N GLY A 159 6.05 4.79 -24.96
CA GLY A 159 6.39 6.09 -25.49
C GLY A 159 5.48 7.22 -25.01
N ASN A 160 5.84 8.46 -25.32
CA ASN A 160 5.06 9.66 -24.99
C ASN A 160 4.65 9.76 -23.49
N GLU A 161 5.55 9.36 -22.59
CA GLU A 161 5.34 9.39 -21.13
C GLU A 161 4.17 8.49 -20.67
N LYS A 162 3.83 7.44 -21.44
CA LYS A 162 2.79 6.46 -21.12
C LYS A 162 3.41 5.12 -20.77
N PHE A 163 2.83 4.50 -19.76
CA PHE A 163 3.28 3.21 -19.25
C PHE A 163 2.10 2.27 -19.02
N LYS A 164 2.38 0.99 -19.08
CA LYS A 164 1.42 -0.06 -18.79
C LYS A 164 2.02 -1.07 -17.82
N ILE A 165 1.24 -1.51 -16.86
CA ILE A 165 1.69 -2.45 -15.85
C ILE A 165 1.25 -3.88 -16.20
N HIS A 166 2.18 -4.82 -16.08
CA HIS A 166 1.98 -6.25 -16.26
C HIS A 166 2.46 -6.99 -15.03
N ALA A 167 1.60 -7.82 -14.44
CA ALA A 167 2.06 -8.72 -13.38
C ALA A 167 3.05 -9.72 -13.96
N LEU A 168 4.14 -9.95 -13.25
CA LEU A 168 5.04 -11.06 -13.55
C LEU A 168 4.39 -12.41 -13.20
N PRO A 169 4.90 -13.55 -13.71
CA PRO A 169 4.34 -14.89 -13.46
C PRO A 169 4.17 -15.20 -11.97
N ASP A 170 3.24 -16.09 -11.63
CA ASP A 170 2.84 -16.44 -10.25
C ASP A 170 4.00 -16.80 -9.33
N LYS A 171 5.04 -17.45 -9.86
CA LYS A 171 6.22 -17.83 -9.06
C LYS A 171 6.96 -16.63 -8.48
N THR A 172 6.90 -15.47 -9.13
CA THR A 172 7.50 -14.23 -8.63
C THR A 172 6.66 -13.55 -7.55
N GLN A 173 5.43 -14.04 -7.33
CA GLN A 173 4.49 -13.49 -6.35
C GLN A 173 4.52 -14.22 -5.00
N PHE A 174 5.40 -15.22 -4.82
CA PHE A 174 5.42 -16.05 -3.61
C PHE A 174 6.11 -15.40 -2.41
N ALA A 175 6.90 -14.35 -2.64
CA ALA A 175 7.58 -13.61 -1.58
C ALA A 175 7.80 -12.15 -2.00
N PRO A 176 8.01 -11.24 -1.03
CA PRO A 176 8.46 -9.88 -1.33
C PRO A 176 9.79 -9.89 -2.07
N ILE A 177 9.90 -9.03 -3.10
CA ILE A 177 11.14 -8.87 -3.86
C ILE A 177 11.77 -7.51 -3.54
N TYR A 178 12.84 -7.54 -2.75
CA TYR A 178 13.57 -6.35 -2.30
C TYR A 178 14.77 -5.99 -3.18
N SER A 179 15.19 -6.89 -4.06
CA SER A 179 16.29 -6.66 -5.00
C SER A 179 16.04 -7.41 -6.29
N ILE A 180 16.43 -6.79 -7.42
CA ILE A 180 16.34 -7.32 -8.78
C ILE A 180 17.71 -7.17 -9.43
#